data_0c9575c9b524a0ddb2790a820e40cafb
#
_entry.id   0c9575c9b524a0ddb2790a820e40cafb
#
_cell.length_a   1.000
_cell.length_b   1.000
_cell.length_c   1.000
_cell.angle_alpha   90.00
_cell.angle_beta   90.00
_cell.angle_gamma   90.00
#
_symmetry.space_group_name_H-M   'P 1'
#
loop_
_entity.id
_entity.type
_entity.pdbx_description
1 polymer ?
#
loop_
_entity_poly.entity_id
_entity_poly.type
_entity_poly.pdbx_seq_one_letter_code
_entity_poly.pdbx_strand_id
1 'polypeptide(L)'
;MTPRQQFVAARLAYVAVVLLATLSDLHPSSDLAAAAERLARAFTLDLSWRDAVDGLRNVALFAGLGAVWVVTSLTGRVEREVRQAALVGLALSASVEGLQVFSPVRIASIVDVTTNTAGALVGAVATAMLIAGTQRSRGARSYLGVPMWLVAGAYVGAVLVEALVPLFDSVPLPDIAGGPLSSLRVVVRSTAPLSLDPGRLFDVLLFAPAGFLAVLFFAERGTGARKAWGWVTAGGALLVFGAELAHGAIRLTIRWEAAALHAAALAAGAWVAARWLAPLTQALRGAGRARAAIAAYAIILAVWAWRPFVPQTDLDAVGAQLTASHLIPLAALGGRVDVFSALHVAQQFLLYVPLGAVLAVWPLRLAGRWSHLWPALALAAVLEVGHIALAGRFFDVTNALLACAGLGLGWVAVRRSGFRPYGAALPAIPRPGPRPRARP
;
A
#
# COMPACT_ATOMS: atom_id res chain seq x y z
N MET A 1 27.86 5.82 7.39
CA MET A 1 27.18 6.70 6.40
C MET A 1 26.52 7.86 7.13
N THR A 2 26.73 9.07 6.69
CA THR A 2 25.99 10.25 7.18
C THR A 2 24.52 10.18 6.73
N PRO A 3 23.57 10.87 7.41
CA PRO A 3 22.17 10.90 6.98
C PRO A 3 22.00 11.35 5.51
N ARG A 4 22.84 12.28 5.05
CA ARG A 4 22.84 12.74 3.66
C ARG A 4 23.23 11.63 2.69
N GLN A 5 24.24 10.83 3.02
CA GLN A 5 24.65 9.69 2.21
C GLN A 5 23.56 8.60 2.16
N GLN A 6 22.87 8.35 3.27
CA GLN A 6 21.73 7.41 3.31
C GLN A 6 20.58 7.88 2.40
N PHE A 7 20.28 9.18 2.40
CA PHE A 7 19.22 9.75 1.55
C PHE A 7 19.58 9.66 0.06
N VAL A 8 20.83 9.98 -0.30
CA VAL A 8 21.30 9.82 -1.67
C VAL A 8 21.24 8.34 -2.08
N ALA A 9 21.70 7.43 -1.23
CA ALA A 9 21.65 6.00 -1.51
C ALA A 9 20.22 5.50 -1.72
N ALA A 10 19.25 5.96 -0.92
CA ALA A 10 17.83 5.60 -1.10
C ALA A 10 17.27 6.09 -2.44
N ARG A 11 17.63 7.32 -2.87
CA ARG A 11 17.23 7.86 -4.19
C ARG A 11 17.83 7.04 -5.32
N LEU A 12 19.12 6.75 -5.26
CA LEU A 12 19.82 5.95 -6.27
C LEU A 12 19.30 4.53 -6.33
N ALA A 13 19.02 3.92 -5.19
CA ALA A 13 18.42 2.58 -5.14
C ALA A 13 17.03 2.55 -5.80
N TYR A 14 16.20 3.58 -5.56
CA TYR A 14 14.89 3.61 -6.21
C TYR A 14 14.98 3.90 -7.71
N VAL A 15 15.90 4.77 -8.15
CA VAL A 15 16.19 4.97 -9.59
C VAL A 15 16.62 3.65 -10.22
N ALA A 16 17.50 2.87 -9.57
CA ALA A 16 17.88 1.55 -10.05
C ALA A 16 16.68 0.59 -10.17
N VAL A 17 15.74 0.62 -9.21
CA VAL A 17 14.49 -0.17 -9.31
C VAL A 17 13.67 0.24 -10.54
N VAL A 18 13.51 1.56 -10.80
CA VAL A 18 12.80 2.03 -11.98
C VAL A 18 13.49 1.57 -13.26
N LEU A 19 14.83 1.73 -13.35
CA LEU A 19 15.59 1.30 -14.52
C LEU A 19 15.49 -0.22 -14.74
N LEU A 20 15.60 -1.03 -13.69
CA LEU A 20 15.43 -2.47 -13.78
C LEU A 20 14.03 -2.84 -14.26
N ALA A 21 12.98 -2.21 -13.70
CA ALA A 21 11.61 -2.48 -14.08
C ALA A 21 11.28 -2.11 -15.53
N THR A 22 11.93 -1.07 -16.06
CA THR A 22 11.62 -0.53 -17.40
C THR A 22 12.54 -1.02 -18.50
N LEU A 23 13.77 -1.45 -18.18
CA LEU A 23 14.81 -1.83 -19.14
C LEU A 23 15.17 -3.32 -19.10
N SER A 24 14.56 -4.14 -18.22
CA SER A 24 14.87 -5.57 -18.09
C SER A 24 14.76 -6.36 -19.40
N ASP A 25 13.82 -5.97 -20.27
CA ASP A 25 13.56 -6.63 -21.57
C ASP A 25 14.06 -5.79 -22.75
N LEU A 26 15.07 -4.94 -22.52
CA LEU A 26 15.64 -4.14 -23.59
C LEU A 26 16.55 -4.98 -24.47
N HIS A 27 16.16 -5.20 -25.72
CA HIS A 27 16.98 -5.85 -26.75
C HIS A 27 17.34 -4.81 -27.83
N PRO A 28 18.47 -4.09 -27.68
CA PRO A 28 18.80 -3.00 -28.60
C PRO A 28 19.15 -3.53 -29.99
N SER A 29 18.60 -2.86 -31.01
CA SER A 29 18.87 -3.09 -32.42
C SER A 29 19.67 -1.90 -32.99
N SER A 30 20.59 -2.18 -33.86
CA SER A 30 21.37 -1.16 -34.59
C SER A 30 20.67 -0.61 -35.83
N ASP A 31 19.44 -1.05 -36.13
CA ASP A 31 18.65 -0.56 -37.29
C ASP A 31 18.08 0.84 -36.99
N LEU A 32 18.79 1.85 -37.50
CA LEU A 32 18.42 3.26 -37.32
C LEU A 32 17.16 3.63 -38.10
N ALA A 33 16.88 2.98 -39.24
CA ALA A 33 15.68 3.28 -40.02
C ALA A 33 14.44 2.82 -39.25
N ALA A 34 14.46 1.59 -38.73
CA ALA A 34 13.40 1.08 -37.88
C ALA A 34 13.25 1.88 -36.56
N ALA A 35 14.36 2.38 -36.00
CA ALA A 35 14.31 3.24 -34.81
C ALA A 35 13.62 4.58 -35.13
N ALA A 36 13.91 5.21 -36.28
CA ALA A 36 13.26 6.45 -36.69
C ALA A 36 11.74 6.26 -36.89
N GLU A 37 11.32 5.14 -37.46
CA GLU A 37 9.91 4.83 -37.63
C GLU A 37 9.21 4.60 -36.27
N ARG A 38 9.85 3.90 -35.31
CA ARG A 38 9.35 3.74 -33.95
C ARG A 38 9.24 5.07 -33.21
N LEU A 39 10.21 5.95 -33.37
CA LEU A 39 10.17 7.30 -32.80
C LEU A 39 9.00 8.12 -33.35
N ALA A 40 8.73 8.05 -34.65
CA ALA A 40 7.57 8.71 -35.24
C ALA A 40 6.25 8.19 -34.65
N ARG A 41 6.14 6.88 -34.45
CA ARG A 41 4.96 6.24 -33.83
C ARG A 41 4.83 6.56 -32.33
N ALA A 42 5.91 6.88 -31.62
CA ALA A 42 5.87 7.22 -30.19
C ALA A 42 4.98 8.43 -29.87
N PHE A 43 4.70 9.27 -30.85
CA PHE A 43 3.83 10.45 -30.73
C PHE A 43 2.39 10.21 -31.16
N THR A 44 2.03 8.99 -31.59
CA THR A 44 0.63 8.66 -31.90
C THR A 44 -0.14 8.40 -30.63
N LEU A 45 -1.31 9.04 -30.49
CA LEU A 45 -2.23 8.88 -29.38
C LEU A 45 -3.32 7.86 -29.74
N ASP A 46 -2.96 6.58 -29.66
CA ASP A 46 -3.95 5.50 -29.77
C ASP A 46 -4.15 4.89 -28.40
N LEU A 47 -5.21 5.32 -27.71
CA LEU A 47 -5.48 4.94 -26.31
C LEU A 47 -6.32 3.68 -26.28
N SER A 48 -5.66 2.55 -26.12
CA SER A 48 -6.31 1.27 -25.82
C SER A 48 -6.46 1.04 -24.31
N TRP A 49 -7.23 0.04 -23.91
CA TRP A 49 -7.27 -0.41 -22.53
C TRP A 49 -5.91 -0.90 -21.99
N ARG A 50 -5.07 -1.45 -22.85
CA ARG A 50 -3.70 -1.85 -22.52
C ARG A 50 -2.88 -0.63 -22.12
N ASP A 51 -2.96 0.44 -22.90
CA ASP A 51 -2.24 1.70 -22.59
C ASP A 51 -2.74 2.33 -21.30
N ALA A 52 -4.03 2.23 -20.98
CA ALA A 52 -4.56 2.71 -19.72
C ALA A 52 -4.04 1.91 -18.53
N VAL A 53 -3.94 0.58 -18.62
CA VAL A 53 -3.36 -0.28 -17.58
C VAL A 53 -1.86 -0.03 -17.44
N ASP A 54 -1.13 0.06 -18.56
CA ASP A 54 0.30 0.36 -18.55
C ASP A 54 0.56 1.77 -18.00
N GLY A 55 -0.28 2.75 -18.35
CA GLY A 55 -0.23 4.07 -17.75
C GLY A 55 -0.44 4.07 -16.24
N LEU A 56 -1.36 3.25 -15.72
CA LEU A 56 -1.56 3.10 -14.27
C LEU A 56 -0.33 2.47 -13.58
N ARG A 57 0.29 1.49 -14.23
CA ARG A 57 1.58 0.90 -13.79
C ARG A 57 2.65 1.95 -13.66
N ASN A 58 2.79 2.73 -14.69
CA ASN A 58 3.77 3.79 -14.79
C ASN A 58 3.56 4.82 -13.69
N VAL A 59 2.30 5.26 -13.49
CA VAL A 59 1.93 6.16 -12.39
C VAL A 59 2.32 5.55 -11.04
N ALA A 60 2.00 4.29 -10.78
CA ALA A 60 2.31 3.65 -9.49
C ALA A 60 3.82 3.53 -9.24
N LEU A 61 4.59 3.09 -10.24
CA LEU A 61 6.05 2.97 -10.15
C LEU A 61 6.70 4.33 -9.88
N PHE A 62 6.34 5.36 -10.64
CA PHE A 62 6.93 6.69 -10.49
C PHE A 62 6.38 7.47 -9.29
N ALA A 63 5.19 7.14 -8.77
CA ALA A 63 4.71 7.70 -7.50
C ALA A 63 5.63 7.29 -6.34
N GLY A 64 6.15 6.07 -6.33
CA GLY A 64 7.19 5.65 -5.39
C GLY A 64 8.47 6.49 -5.49
N LEU A 65 8.91 6.83 -6.72
CA LEU A 65 10.06 7.73 -6.93
C LEU A 65 9.81 9.11 -6.31
N GLY A 66 8.65 9.69 -6.56
CA GLY A 66 8.24 10.98 -6.01
C GLY A 66 8.18 10.95 -4.47
N ALA A 67 7.62 9.90 -3.91
CA ALA A 67 7.56 9.71 -2.46
C ALA A 67 8.95 9.63 -1.83
N VAL A 68 9.86 8.81 -2.38
CA VAL A 68 11.24 8.69 -1.90
C VAL A 68 11.96 10.03 -1.99
N TRP A 69 11.75 10.79 -3.05
CA TRP A 69 12.39 12.11 -3.22
C TRP A 69 12.02 13.06 -2.10
N VAL A 70 10.76 13.14 -1.74
CA VAL A 70 10.26 14.05 -0.69
C VAL A 70 10.61 13.53 0.72
N VAL A 71 10.48 12.23 1.00
CA VAL A 71 10.84 11.65 2.31
C VAL A 71 12.32 11.85 2.62
N THR A 72 13.17 11.75 1.60
CA THR A 72 14.62 11.95 1.69
C THR A 72 15.02 13.37 1.36
N SER A 73 14.24 14.38 1.79
CA SER A 73 14.51 15.79 1.49
C SER A 73 15.93 16.20 1.88
N LEU A 74 16.69 16.68 0.90
CA LEU A 74 18.04 17.18 1.07
C LEU A 74 18.07 18.69 1.29
N THR A 75 17.03 19.38 0.83
CA THR A 75 16.98 20.85 0.85
C THR A 75 16.18 21.41 2.03
N GLY A 76 15.37 20.59 2.67
CA GLY A 76 14.41 21.00 3.70
C GLY A 76 13.23 21.84 3.16
N ARG A 77 13.18 22.09 1.83
CA ARG A 77 12.09 22.84 1.17
C ARG A 77 11.23 21.89 0.35
N VAL A 78 10.07 21.54 0.90
CA VAL A 78 9.16 20.55 0.32
C VAL A 78 8.79 20.88 -1.13
N GLU A 79 8.45 22.12 -1.42
CA GLU A 79 8.08 22.57 -2.78
C GLU A 79 9.21 22.34 -3.79
N ARG A 80 10.46 22.56 -3.38
CA ARG A 80 11.63 22.32 -4.22
C ARG A 80 11.81 20.83 -4.50
N GLU A 81 11.60 19.98 -3.49
CA GLU A 81 11.70 18.53 -3.63
C GLU A 81 10.59 17.99 -4.54
N VAL A 82 9.36 18.52 -4.44
CA VAL A 82 8.26 18.15 -5.34
C VAL A 82 8.60 18.49 -6.79
N ARG A 83 9.10 19.70 -7.07
CA ARG A 83 9.53 20.05 -8.42
C ARG A 83 10.68 19.18 -8.92
N GLN A 84 11.67 18.91 -8.07
CA GLN A 84 12.78 18.02 -8.42
C GLN A 84 12.32 16.61 -8.72
N ALA A 85 11.38 16.07 -7.94
CA ALA A 85 10.81 14.75 -8.19
C ALA A 85 10.13 14.66 -9.56
N ALA A 86 9.34 15.68 -9.93
CA ALA A 86 8.70 15.75 -11.24
C ALA A 86 9.74 15.86 -12.39
N LEU A 87 10.75 16.72 -12.23
CA LEU A 87 11.82 16.87 -13.24
C LEU A 87 12.66 15.61 -13.39
N VAL A 88 13.00 14.95 -12.29
CA VAL A 88 13.72 13.67 -12.33
C VAL A 88 12.86 12.58 -12.94
N GLY A 89 11.57 12.53 -12.60
CA GLY A 89 10.61 11.61 -13.21
C GLY A 89 10.54 11.81 -14.73
N LEU A 90 10.41 13.06 -15.18
CA LEU A 90 10.40 13.41 -16.60
C LEU A 90 11.72 12.99 -17.29
N ALA A 91 12.86 13.39 -16.73
CA ALA A 91 14.17 13.11 -17.33
C ALA A 91 14.43 11.59 -17.40
N LEU A 92 14.12 10.85 -16.32
CA LEU A 92 14.28 9.42 -16.26
C LEU A 92 13.38 8.71 -17.28
N SER A 93 12.10 9.11 -17.33
CA SER A 93 11.15 8.53 -18.27
C SER A 93 11.52 8.81 -19.73
N ALA A 94 11.84 10.06 -20.05
CA ALA A 94 12.27 10.42 -21.41
C ALA A 94 13.54 9.66 -21.83
N SER A 95 14.46 9.42 -20.88
CA SER A 95 15.67 8.63 -21.15
C SER A 95 15.34 7.15 -21.42
N VAL A 96 14.42 6.58 -20.63
CA VAL A 96 13.98 5.19 -20.80
C VAL A 96 13.27 5.03 -22.14
N GLU A 97 12.30 5.88 -22.45
CA GLU A 97 11.57 5.84 -23.74
C GLU A 97 12.52 6.04 -24.93
N GLY A 98 13.49 6.98 -24.79
CA GLY A 98 14.52 7.18 -25.80
C GLY A 98 15.38 5.94 -26.05
N LEU A 99 15.70 5.16 -25.02
CA LEU A 99 16.40 3.87 -25.14
C LEU A 99 15.49 2.79 -25.76
N GLN A 100 14.21 2.78 -25.42
CA GLN A 100 13.23 1.81 -25.93
C GLN A 100 12.96 1.98 -27.43
N VAL A 101 13.18 3.17 -28.00
CA VAL A 101 13.12 3.39 -29.48
C VAL A 101 14.04 2.41 -30.22
N PHE A 102 15.18 2.04 -29.64
CA PHE A 102 16.11 1.10 -30.26
C PHE A 102 15.73 -0.37 -30.04
N SER A 103 14.69 -0.67 -29.29
CA SER A 103 14.25 -2.06 -29.02
C SER A 103 13.12 -2.48 -29.98
N PRO A 104 13.24 -3.63 -30.67
CA PRO A 104 12.17 -4.13 -31.53
C PRO A 104 10.98 -4.70 -30.75
N VAL A 105 11.16 -5.03 -29.45
CA VAL A 105 10.13 -5.65 -28.61
C VAL A 105 9.40 -4.62 -27.70
N ARG A 106 9.89 -3.39 -27.62
CA ARG A 106 9.29 -2.30 -26.85
C ARG A 106 8.75 -1.22 -27.77
N ILE A 107 7.67 -0.60 -27.36
CA ILE A 107 7.06 0.53 -28.07
C ILE A 107 7.26 1.77 -27.18
N ALA A 108 8.09 2.70 -27.64
CA ALA A 108 8.24 3.98 -26.99
C ALA A 108 6.94 4.80 -27.10
N SER A 109 6.55 5.48 -26.02
CA SER A 109 5.28 6.21 -25.98
C SER A 109 5.39 7.53 -25.22
N ILE A 110 4.88 8.60 -25.80
CA ILE A 110 4.75 9.89 -25.12
C ILE A 110 3.73 9.80 -23.97
N VAL A 111 2.77 8.87 -24.05
CA VAL A 111 1.81 8.58 -22.98
C VAL A 111 2.55 8.06 -21.75
N ASP A 112 3.57 7.21 -21.94
CA ASP A 112 4.37 6.69 -20.83
C ASP A 112 5.21 7.80 -20.19
N VAL A 113 5.79 8.71 -20.97
CA VAL A 113 6.48 9.88 -20.43
C VAL A 113 5.55 10.74 -19.58
N THR A 114 4.33 10.95 -20.03
CA THR A 114 3.36 11.79 -19.30
C THR A 114 2.83 11.10 -18.04
N THR A 115 2.50 9.82 -18.10
CA THR A 115 1.98 9.04 -16.95
C THR A 115 3.07 8.83 -15.90
N ASN A 116 4.31 8.58 -16.28
CA ASN A 116 5.47 8.48 -15.40
C ASN A 116 5.74 9.81 -14.66
N THR A 117 5.73 10.91 -15.41
CA THR A 117 5.92 12.26 -14.83
C THR A 117 4.78 12.61 -13.87
N ALA A 118 3.53 12.33 -14.27
CA ALA A 118 2.38 12.52 -13.41
C ALA A 118 2.46 11.65 -12.15
N GLY A 119 2.90 10.40 -12.26
CA GLY A 119 3.15 9.52 -11.13
C GLY A 119 4.14 10.12 -10.15
N ALA A 120 5.30 10.55 -10.61
CA ALA A 120 6.32 11.19 -9.77
C ALA A 120 5.78 12.44 -9.06
N LEU A 121 4.99 13.26 -9.75
CA LEU A 121 4.35 14.43 -9.16
C LEU A 121 3.31 14.04 -8.10
N VAL A 122 2.42 13.11 -8.42
CA VAL A 122 1.38 12.64 -7.50
C VAL A 122 1.99 12.04 -6.23
N GLY A 123 2.99 11.18 -6.34
CA GLY A 123 3.68 10.58 -5.20
C GLY A 123 4.39 11.64 -4.34
N ALA A 124 5.04 12.61 -4.98
CA ALA A 124 5.70 13.71 -4.27
C ALA A 124 4.70 14.61 -3.54
N VAL A 125 3.61 15.02 -4.18
CA VAL A 125 2.55 15.86 -3.58
C VAL A 125 1.85 15.12 -2.45
N ALA A 126 1.45 13.87 -2.64
CA ALA A 126 0.83 13.06 -1.61
C ALA A 126 1.72 12.94 -0.38
N THR A 127 3.01 12.66 -0.57
CA THR A 127 3.99 12.57 0.52
C THR A 127 4.20 13.91 1.21
N ALA A 128 4.26 15.02 0.45
CA ALA A 128 4.37 16.36 0.99
C ALA A 128 3.15 16.72 1.87
N MET A 129 1.94 16.40 1.41
CA MET A 129 0.70 16.58 2.18
C MET A 129 0.70 15.74 3.45
N LEU A 130 1.16 14.48 3.39
CA LEU A 130 1.30 13.61 4.55
C LEU A 130 2.27 14.19 5.57
N ILE A 131 3.43 14.67 5.14
CA ILE A 131 4.43 15.32 6.02
C ILE A 131 3.86 16.59 6.64
N ALA A 132 3.21 17.46 5.85
CA ALA A 132 2.58 18.68 6.34
C ALA A 132 1.46 18.36 7.35
N GLY A 133 0.64 17.34 7.08
CA GLY A 133 -0.40 16.85 7.99
C GLY A 133 0.19 16.37 9.32
N THR A 134 1.31 15.62 9.28
CA THR A 134 1.98 15.14 10.50
C THR A 134 2.62 16.29 11.29
N GLN A 135 3.18 17.29 10.62
CA GLN A 135 3.75 18.46 11.30
C GLN A 135 2.67 19.31 11.99
N ARG A 136 1.53 19.54 11.36
CA ARG A 136 0.37 20.23 11.96
C ARG A 136 -0.21 19.46 13.14
N SER A 137 -0.07 18.14 13.13
CA SER A 137 -0.57 17.24 14.17
C SER A 137 0.45 16.98 15.29
N ARG A 138 1.62 17.66 15.29
CA ARG A 138 2.62 17.51 16.36
C ARG A 138 2.01 17.86 17.70
N GLY A 139 2.01 16.89 18.62
CA GLY A 139 1.38 17.03 19.93
C GLY A 139 -0.13 16.73 19.94
N ALA A 140 -0.75 16.45 18.80
CA ALA A 140 -2.12 15.97 18.73
C ALA A 140 -2.26 14.63 19.48
N ARG A 141 -3.41 14.45 20.12
CA ARG A 141 -3.74 13.20 20.80
C ARG A 141 -4.41 12.25 19.82
N SER A 142 -4.03 11.00 19.86
CA SER A 142 -4.63 9.94 19.07
C SER A 142 -5.19 8.83 19.97
N TYR A 143 -6.24 8.16 19.51
CA TYR A 143 -6.84 7.03 20.24
C TYR A 143 -5.83 5.92 20.52
N LEU A 144 -4.98 5.61 19.55
CA LEU A 144 -3.94 4.58 19.66
C LEU A 144 -2.55 5.17 19.99
N GLY A 145 -2.44 6.50 20.12
CA GLY A 145 -1.15 7.18 20.25
C GLY A 145 -0.30 7.15 18.98
N VAL A 146 -0.90 6.75 17.88
CA VAL A 146 -0.31 6.72 16.53
C VAL A 146 -1.15 7.57 15.57
N PRO A 147 -0.57 8.15 14.52
CA PRO A 147 -1.36 8.87 13.53
C PRO A 147 -2.36 7.90 12.87
N MET A 148 -3.67 8.09 13.10
CA MET A 148 -4.69 7.20 12.53
C MET A 148 -4.71 7.23 11.00
N TRP A 149 -4.28 8.32 10.37
CA TRP A 149 -4.13 8.36 8.92
C TRP A 149 -3.08 7.34 8.41
N LEU A 150 -2.02 7.07 9.21
CA LEU A 150 -1.01 6.08 8.84
C LEU A 150 -1.57 4.66 8.97
N VAL A 151 -2.23 4.37 10.10
CA VAL A 151 -2.79 3.03 10.35
C VAL A 151 -3.98 2.74 9.44
N ALA A 152 -4.94 3.66 9.39
CA ALA A 152 -6.12 3.51 8.54
C ALA A 152 -5.76 3.55 7.06
N GLY A 153 -4.88 4.48 6.65
CA GLY A 153 -4.45 4.62 5.26
C GLY A 153 -3.69 3.39 4.76
N ALA A 154 -2.78 2.84 5.55
CA ALA A 154 -2.04 1.64 5.18
C ALA A 154 -2.97 0.41 5.09
N TYR A 155 -3.86 0.23 6.08
CA TYR A 155 -4.79 -0.90 6.07
C TYR A 155 -5.84 -0.80 4.95
N VAL A 156 -6.48 0.36 4.80
CA VAL A 156 -7.44 0.61 3.71
C VAL A 156 -6.74 0.51 2.35
N GLY A 157 -5.51 1.02 2.24
CA GLY A 157 -4.71 0.86 1.03
C GLY A 157 -4.46 -0.61 0.68
N ALA A 158 -4.10 -1.45 1.65
CA ALA A 158 -3.94 -2.88 1.44
C ALA A 158 -5.24 -3.58 1.01
N VAL A 159 -6.38 -3.21 1.61
CA VAL A 159 -7.71 -3.72 1.22
C VAL A 159 -8.10 -3.27 -0.19
N LEU A 160 -7.80 -2.01 -0.56
CA LEU A 160 -8.03 -1.51 -1.92
C LEU A 160 -7.17 -2.25 -2.95
N VAL A 161 -5.90 -2.49 -2.62
CA VAL A 161 -5.03 -3.30 -3.49
C VAL A 161 -5.62 -4.69 -3.68
N GLU A 162 -6.09 -5.36 -2.62
CA GLU A 162 -6.76 -6.67 -2.72
C GLU A 162 -7.99 -6.61 -3.63
N ALA A 163 -8.79 -5.56 -3.50
CA ALA A 163 -9.97 -5.37 -4.36
C ALA A 163 -9.61 -5.11 -5.83
N LEU A 164 -8.45 -4.52 -6.09
CA LEU A 164 -7.99 -4.15 -7.44
C LEU A 164 -7.11 -5.22 -8.10
N VAL A 165 -6.43 -6.08 -7.31
CA VAL A 165 -5.55 -7.14 -7.82
C VAL A 165 -6.22 -7.99 -8.92
N PRO A 166 -7.47 -8.44 -8.78
CA PRO A 166 -8.12 -9.22 -9.82
C PRO A 166 -8.30 -8.50 -11.18
N LEU A 167 -8.22 -7.17 -11.21
CA LEU A 167 -8.25 -6.40 -12.47
C LEU A 167 -6.98 -6.60 -13.31
N PHE A 168 -5.88 -6.92 -12.64
CA PHE A 168 -4.55 -6.99 -13.23
C PHE A 168 -4.02 -8.42 -13.34
N ASP A 169 -4.81 -9.42 -12.94
CA ASP A 169 -4.47 -10.81 -13.12
C ASP A 169 -4.41 -11.12 -14.61
N SER A 170 -3.48 -11.97 -15.03
CA SER A 170 -3.00 -12.22 -16.40
C SER A 170 -4.03 -12.83 -17.36
N VAL A 171 -5.29 -12.44 -17.23
CA VAL A 171 -6.30 -12.71 -18.27
C VAL A 171 -6.01 -11.76 -19.45
N PRO A 172 -5.79 -12.26 -20.67
CA PRO A 172 -5.71 -11.38 -21.83
C PRO A 172 -6.97 -10.51 -21.83
N LEU A 173 -6.76 -9.18 -21.85
CA LEU A 173 -7.86 -8.24 -21.98
C LEU A 173 -8.62 -8.65 -23.24
N PRO A 174 -9.94 -8.90 -23.16
CA PRO A 174 -10.69 -9.25 -24.35
C PRO A 174 -10.50 -8.16 -25.39
N ASP A 175 -10.34 -8.54 -26.64
CA ASP A 175 -10.40 -7.60 -27.79
C ASP A 175 -11.82 -7.03 -27.82
N ILE A 176 -12.04 -5.98 -27.02
CA ILE A 176 -13.33 -5.32 -26.90
C ILE A 176 -13.43 -4.36 -28.10
N ALA A 177 -13.86 -4.90 -29.22
CA ALA A 177 -14.28 -4.08 -30.34
C ALA A 177 -15.47 -3.21 -29.88
N GLY A 178 -15.25 -1.91 -29.73
CA GLY A 178 -16.34 -0.96 -29.44
C GLY A 178 -16.18 -0.08 -28.19
N GLY A 179 -15.04 -0.13 -27.49
CA GLY A 179 -14.72 0.78 -26.39
C GLY A 179 -15.45 0.49 -25.07
N PRO A 180 -15.15 1.26 -23.98
CA PRO A 180 -15.59 0.97 -22.62
C PRO A 180 -17.12 1.00 -22.40
N LEU A 181 -17.86 1.77 -23.19
CA LEU A 181 -19.33 1.85 -23.05
C LEU A 181 -20.06 0.64 -23.62
N SER A 182 -19.52 -0.01 -24.66
CA SER A 182 -20.09 -1.25 -25.18
C SER A 182 -19.86 -2.40 -24.23
N SER A 183 -18.70 -2.45 -23.57
CA SER A 183 -18.37 -3.40 -22.51
C SER A 183 -19.33 -3.30 -21.33
N LEU A 184 -19.70 -2.09 -20.94
CA LEU A 184 -20.64 -1.85 -19.83
C LEU A 184 -22.04 -2.45 -20.15
N ARG A 185 -22.47 -2.43 -21.38
CA ARG A 185 -23.75 -3.04 -21.81
C ARG A 185 -23.74 -4.57 -21.72
N VAL A 186 -22.62 -5.20 -22.02
CA VAL A 186 -22.44 -6.66 -21.90
C VAL A 186 -22.39 -7.06 -20.41
N VAL A 187 -21.68 -6.29 -19.60
CA VAL A 187 -21.49 -6.51 -18.18
C VAL A 187 -22.80 -6.51 -17.37
N VAL A 188 -23.72 -5.61 -17.70
CA VAL A 188 -25.05 -5.55 -17.03
C VAL A 188 -25.90 -6.78 -17.32
N ARG A 189 -25.56 -7.59 -18.34
CA ARG A 189 -26.31 -8.79 -18.72
C ARG A 189 -25.75 -10.11 -18.18
N SER A 190 -24.50 -10.16 -17.73
CA SER A 190 -23.88 -11.39 -17.24
C SER A 190 -23.49 -11.27 -15.76
N THR A 191 -24.41 -11.72 -14.90
CA THR A 191 -24.12 -11.90 -13.47
C THR A 191 -23.72 -13.35 -13.21
N ALA A 192 -22.62 -13.55 -12.47
CA ALA A 192 -22.25 -14.89 -12.01
C ALA A 192 -23.30 -15.43 -11.04
N PRO A 193 -23.59 -16.75 -11.04
CA PRO A 193 -24.51 -17.35 -10.08
C PRO A 193 -24.01 -17.13 -8.65
N LEU A 194 -24.96 -16.95 -7.72
CA LEU A 194 -24.67 -16.74 -6.30
C LEU A 194 -23.98 -18.02 -5.76
N SER A 195 -22.68 -17.93 -5.50
CA SER A 195 -21.92 -18.98 -4.84
C SER A 195 -21.32 -18.47 -3.55
N LEU A 196 -21.75 -18.99 -2.42
CA LEU A 196 -21.14 -18.74 -1.12
C LEU A 196 -19.91 -19.65 -0.96
N ASP A 197 -18.79 -19.18 -1.41
CA ASP A 197 -17.50 -19.83 -1.20
C ASP A 197 -17.00 -19.48 0.23
N PRO A 198 -16.51 -20.46 1.03
CA PRO A 198 -15.88 -20.18 2.32
C PRO A 198 -14.77 -19.13 2.27
N GLY A 199 -14.02 -19.04 1.19
CA GLY A 199 -13.01 -18.00 0.98
C GLY A 199 -13.58 -16.59 1.09
N ARG A 200 -14.82 -16.36 0.65
CA ARG A 200 -15.48 -15.04 0.73
C ARG A 200 -15.84 -14.63 2.16
N LEU A 201 -16.11 -15.58 3.06
CA LEU A 201 -16.31 -15.27 4.46
C LEU A 201 -15.05 -14.67 5.09
N PHE A 202 -13.89 -15.14 4.68
CA PHE A 202 -12.62 -14.54 5.11
C PHE A 202 -12.42 -13.13 4.54
N ASP A 203 -12.87 -12.86 3.32
CA ASP A 203 -12.84 -11.51 2.74
C ASP A 203 -13.66 -10.53 3.59
N VAL A 204 -14.83 -10.94 4.09
CA VAL A 204 -15.66 -10.13 5.02
C VAL A 204 -14.85 -9.70 6.26
N LEU A 205 -14.05 -10.60 6.83
CA LEU A 205 -13.22 -10.32 7.99
C LEU A 205 -12.12 -9.28 7.69
N LEU A 206 -11.72 -9.12 6.43
CA LEU A 206 -10.71 -8.14 6.03
C LEU A 206 -11.30 -6.74 5.83
N PHE A 207 -12.55 -6.65 5.36
CA PHE A 207 -13.21 -5.37 5.13
C PHE A 207 -13.74 -4.72 6.41
N ALA A 208 -14.15 -5.48 7.42
CA ALA A 208 -14.65 -4.97 8.68
C ALA A 208 -13.64 -4.08 9.43
N PRO A 209 -12.35 -4.46 9.58
CA PRO A 209 -11.36 -3.58 10.19
C PRO A 209 -11.11 -2.30 9.41
N ALA A 210 -11.24 -2.30 8.07
CA ALA A 210 -11.11 -1.10 7.26
C ALA A 210 -12.18 -0.06 7.63
N GLY A 211 -13.44 -0.50 7.75
CA GLY A 211 -14.54 0.37 8.20
C GLY A 211 -14.33 0.89 9.62
N PHE A 212 -13.88 0.02 10.53
CA PHE A 212 -13.56 0.38 11.91
C PHE A 212 -12.48 1.48 11.98
N LEU A 213 -11.34 1.27 11.31
CA LEU A 213 -10.22 2.21 11.30
C LEU A 213 -10.57 3.52 10.61
N ALA A 214 -11.38 3.48 9.55
CA ALA A 214 -11.84 4.68 8.86
C ALA A 214 -12.72 5.58 9.77
N VAL A 215 -13.60 5.00 10.59
CA VAL A 215 -14.38 5.78 11.57
C VAL A 215 -13.46 6.39 12.63
N LEU A 216 -12.47 5.66 13.15
CA LEU A 216 -11.49 6.23 14.10
C LEU A 216 -10.74 7.41 13.48
N PHE A 217 -10.34 7.30 12.21
CA PHE A 217 -9.69 8.36 11.47
C PHE A 217 -10.53 9.64 11.39
N PHE A 218 -11.83 9.53 11.05
CA PHE A 218 -12.72 10.68 11.01
C PHE A 218 -13.02 11.24 12.40
N ALA A 219 -13.17 10.37 13.40
CA ALA A 219 -13.41 10.78 14.78
C ALA A 219 -12.23 11.57 15.38
N GLU A 220 -10.98 11.22 15.06
CA GLU A 220 -9.81 12.02 15.45
C GLU A 220 -9.80 13.43 14.85
N ARG A 221 -10.50 13.63 13.74
CA ARG A 221 -10.67 14.94 13.08
C ARG A 221 -11.89 15.72 13.58
N GLY A 222 -12.52 15.26 14.65
CA GLY A 222 -13.68 15.92 15.25
C GLY A 222 -14.99 15.61 14.55
N THR A 223 -15.04 14.67 13.60
CA THR A 223 -16.30 14.23 13.01
C THR A 223 -17.03 13.36 14.02
N GLY A 224 -18.30 13.72 14.31
CA GLY A 224 -19.12 12.90 15.21
C GLY A 224 -19.25 11.46 14.71
N ALA A 225 -19.22 10.49 15.62
CA ALA A 225 -19.17 9.06 15.31
C ALA A 225 -20.27 8.59 14.33
N ARG A 226 -21.52 9.08 14.52
CA ARG A 226 -22.65 8.76 13.65
C ARG A 226 -22.46 9.28 12.22
N LYS A 227 -21.94 10.51 12.08
CA LYS A 227 -21.66 11.12 10.78
C LYS A 227 -20.49 10.40 10.09
N ALA A 228 -19.44 10.05 10.85
CA ALA A 228 -18.31 9.26 10.36
C ALA A 228 -18.76 7.89 9.85
N TRP A 229 -19.63 7.19 10.60
CA TRP A 229 -20.24 5.94 10.16
C TRP A 229 -20.96 6.09 8.83
N GLY A 230 -21.82 7.10 8.68
CA GLY A 230 -22.54 7.35 7.43
C GLY A 230 -21.62 7.58 6.24
N TRP A 231 -20.56 8.39 6.42
CA TRP A 231 -19.60 8.65 5.34
C TRP A 231 -18.78 7.41 4.96
N VAL A 232 -18.34 6.65 5.96
CA VAL A 232 -17.56 5.44 5.73
C VAL A 232 -18.41 4.37 5.05
N THR A 233 -19.67 4.20 5.46
CA THR A 233 -20.59 3.24 4.84
C THR A 233 -20.91 3.63 3.40
N ALA A 234 -21.28 4.89 3.15
CA ALA A 234 -21.63 5.35 1.81
C ALA A 234 -20.40 5.36 0.88
N GLY A 235 -19.29 5.95 1.33
CA GLY A 235 -18.04 5.98 0.54
C GLY A 235 -17.44 4.60 0.30
N GLY A 236 -17.49 3.73 1.31
CA GLY A 236 -17.03 2.36 1.20
C GLY A 236 -17.88 1.53 0.23
N ALA A 237 -19.21 1.66 0.31
CA ALA A 237 -20.10 1.02 -0.66
C ALA A 237 -19.80 1.49 -2.09
N LEU A 238 -19.68 2.81 -2.29
CA LEU A 238 -19.32 3.38 -3.60
C LEU A 238 -18.01 2.81 -4.15
N LEU A 239 -16.98 2.71 -3.31
CA LEU A 239 -15.67 2.16 -3.70
C LEU A 239 -15.76 0.67 -4.05
N VAL A 240 -16.44 -0.13 -3.25
CA VAL A 240 -16.55 -1.57 -3.45
C VAL A 240 -17.38 -1.89 -4.70
N PHE A 241 -18.55 -1.25 -4.85
CA PHE A 241 -19.37 -1.44 -6.05
C PHE A 241 -18.70 -0.86 -7.30
N GLY A 242 -17.96 0.25 -7.18
CA GLY A 242 -17.16 0.82 -8.27
C GLY A 242 -16.03 -0.11 -8.72
N ALA A 243 -15.34 -0.75 -7.77
CA ALA A 243 -14.32 -1.75 -8.07
C ALA A 243 -14.95 -2.97 -8.79
N GLU A 244 -16.12 -3.44 -8.35
CA GLU A 244 -16.79 -4.58 -8.98
C GLU A 244 -17.31 -4.23 -10.39
N LEU A 245 -17.77 -3.00 -10.59
CA LEU A 245 -18.10 -2.52 -11.95
C LEU A 245 -16.86 -2.49 -12.86
N ALA A 246 -15.71 -2.05 -12.33
CA ALA A 246 -14.45 -2.08 -13.06
C ALA A 246 -14.03 -3.53 -13.39
N HIS A 247 -14.19 -4.47 -12.42
CA HIS A 247 -14.00 -5.90 -12.67
C HIS A 247 -14.88 -6.41 -13.78
N GLY A 248 -16.16 -6.06 -13.76
CA GLY A 248 -17.11 -6.45 -14.78
C GLY A 248 -16.73 -5.90 -16.15
N ALA A 249 -16.27 -4.66 -16.24
CA ALA A 249 -15.83 -4.06 -17.50
C ALA A 249 -14.63 -4.79 -18.13
N ILE A 250 -13.75 -5.37 -17.31
CA ILE A 250 -12.54 -6.08 -17.78
C ILE A 250 -12.81 -7.58 -17.96
N ARG A 251 -13.55 -8.21 -17.04
CA ARG A 251 -13.76 -9.67 -17.02
C ARG A 251 -15.11 -10.10 -17.58
N LEU A 252 -15.96 -9.18 -17.99
CA LEU A 252 -17.33 -9.42 -18.47
C LEU A 252 -18.25 -10.12 -17.46
N THR A 253 -17.85 -10.17 -16.15
CA THR A 253 -18.64 -10.77 -15.07
C THR A 253 -18.65 -9.84 -13.86
N ILE A 254 -19.85 -9.54 -13.36
CA ILE A 254 -20.03 -8.78 -12.13
C ILE A 254 -20.49 -9.72 -11.01
N ARG A 255 -19.91 -9.58 -9.84
CA ARG A 255 -20.21 -10.39 -8.66
C ARG A 255 -20.83 -9.50 -7.59
N TRP A 256 -22.09 -9.11 -7.80
CA TRP A 256 -22.82 -8.20 -6.92
C TRP A 256 -22.89 -8.69 -5.47
N GLU A 257 -22.97 -10.02 -5.26
CA GLU A 257 -22.97 -10.62 -3.96
C GLU A 257 -21.66 -10.40 -3.19
N ALA A 258 -20.52 -10.44 -3.87
CA ALA A 258 -19.22 -10.15 -3.26
C ALA A 258 -19.15 -8.66 -2.87
N ALA A 259 -19.56 -7.76 -3.77
CA ALA A 259 -19.61 -6.33 -3.48
C ALA A 259 -20.53 -6.03 -2.29
N ALA A 260 -21.71 -6.66 -2.24
CA ALA A 260 -22.65 -6.47 -1.13
C ALA A 260 -22.08 -6.99 0.21
N LEU A 261 -21.41 -8.14 0.22
CA LEU A 261 -20.76 -8.71 1.41
C LEU A 261 -19.63 -7.78 1.91
N HIS A 262 -18.76 -7.30 1.01
CA HIS A 262 -17.68 -6.40 1.37
C HIS A 262 -18.21 -5.07 1.90
N ALA A 263 -19.23 -4.49 1.26
CA ALA A 263 -19.88 -3.26 1.72
C ALA A 263 -20.54 -3.45 3.08
N ALA A 264 -21.23 -4.58 3.31
CA ALA A 264 -21.85 -4.91 4.58
C ALA A 264 -20.81 -5.11 5.69
N ALA A 265 -19.69 -5.78 5.40
CA ALA A 265 -18.60 -5.96 6.35
C ALA A 265 -17.97 -4.63 6.75
N LEU A 266 -17.71 -3.77 5.77
CA LEU A 266 -17.18 -2.44 6.00
C LEU A 266 -18.14 -1.59 6.83
N ALA A 267 -19.44 -1.62 6.53
CA ALA A 267 -20.48 -0.95 7.29
C ALA A 267 -20.62 -1.47 8.73
N ALA A 268 -20.50 -2.79 8.91
CA ALA A 268 -20.54 -3.43 10.23
C ALA A 268 -19.33 -3.00 11.08
N GLY A 269 -18.12 -3.03 10.52
CA GLY A 269 -16.92 -2.54 11.21
C GLY A 269 -17.02 -1.07 11.57
N ALA A 270 -17.52 -0.25 10.66
CA ALA A 270 -17.78 1.17 10.90
C ALA A 270 -18.84 1.40 11.99
N TRP A 271 -19.91 0.59 12.02
CA TRP A 271 -20.95 0.64 13.06
C TRP A 271 -20.39 0.27 14.43
N VAL A 272 -19.58 -0.81 14.50
CA VAL A 272 -18.90 -1.22 15.75
C VAL A 272 -18.05 -0.06 16.28
N ALA A 273 -17.23 0.56 15.43
CA ALA A 273 -16.43 1.71 15.83
C ALA A 273 -17.31 2.88 16.32
N ALA A 274 -18.36 3.24 15.59
CA ALA A 274 -19.23 4.35 15.95
C ALA A 274 -19.99 4.10 17.26
N ARG A 275 -20.44 2.86 17.50
CA ARG A 275 -21.22 2.48 18.69
C ARG A 275 -20.35 2.36 19.93
N TRP A 276 -19.11 1.87 19.78
CA TRP A 276 -18.23 1.54 20.88
C TRP A 276 -17.03 2.50 21.02
N LEU A 277 -17.03 3.62 20.31
CA LEU A 277 -15.90 4.58 20.32
C LEU A 277 -15.56 5.04 21.75
N ALA A 278 -16.55 5.45 22.54
CA ALA A 278 -16.34 5.91 23.93
C ALA A 278 -15.83 4.80 24.87
N PRO A 279 -16.46 3.62 24.97
CA PRO A 279 -15.92 2.53 25.78
C PRO A 279 -14.60 1.99 25.27
N LEU A 280 -14.34 1.93 23.95
CA LEU A 280 -13.06 1.55 23.37
C LEU A 280 -11.94 2.52 23.78
N THR A 281 -12.17 3.82 23.72
CA THR A 281 -11.18 4.82 24.14
C THR A 281 -10.84 4.72 25.62
N GLN A 282 -11.81 4.39 26.48
CA GLN A 282 -11.57 4.07 27.88
C GLN A 282 -10.84 2.73 28.02
N ALA A 283 -11.26 1.76 27.21
CA ALA A 283 -10.70 0.43 27.20
C ALA A 283 -9.23 0.40 26.72
N LEU A 284 -8.81 1.19 25.78
CA LEU A 284 -7.44 1.22 25.25
C LEU A 284 -6.45 2.02 26.13
N ARG A 285 -6.86 2.52 27.31
CA ARG A 285 -6.02 3.33 28.23
C ARG A 285 -5.05 2.54 29.10
N GLY A 286 -4.73 1.29 28.79
CA GLY A 286 -3.82 0.47 29.60
C GLY A 286 -2.89 -0.43 28.80
N ALA A 287 -1.71 -0.74 29.32
CA ALA A 287 -0.70 -1.56 28.64
C ALA A 287 -1.19 -2.98 28.25
N GLY A 288 -2.10 -3.58 29.01
CA GLY A 288 -2.70 -4.89 28.67
C GLY A 288 -3.54 -4.85 27.40
N ARG A 289 -4.10 -3.71 27.09
CA ARG A 289 -5.03 -3.49 25.98
C ARG A 289 -4.31 -3.22 24.67
N ALA A 290 -3.14 -2.59 24.71
CA ALA A 290 -2.25 -2.49 23.58
C ALA A 290 -1.79 -3.88 23.12
N ARG A 291 -1.51 -4.78 24.07
CA ARG A 291 -1.21 -6.17 23.75
C ARG A 291 -2.38 -6.87 23.08
N ALA A 292 -3.61 -6.63 23.55
CA ALA A 292 -4.81 -7.17 22.92
C ALA A 292 -5.01 -6.63 21.49
N ALA A 293 -4.77 -5.33 21.25
CA ALA A 293 -4.82 -4.73 19.93
C ALA A 293 -3.75 -5.31 18.98
N ILE A 294 -2.54 -5.50 19.46
CA ILE A 294 -1.45 -6.15 18.73
C ILE A 294 -1.83 -7.60 18.38
N ALA A 295 -2.35 -8.36 19.37
CA ALA A 295 -2.79 -9.73 19.14
C ALA A 295 -3.95 -9.82 18.14
N ALA A 296 -4.94 -8.93 18.26
CA ALA A 296 -6.06 -8.87 17.31
C ALA A 296 -5.56 -8.58 15.89
N TYR A 297 -4.61 -7.65 15.73
CA TYR A 297 -4.03 -7.35 14.43
C TYR A 297 -3.18 -8.52 13.90
N ALA A 298 -2.44 -9.21 14.75
CA ALA A 298 -1.70 -10.42 14.39
C ALA A 298 -2.65 -11.54 13.87
N ILE A 299 -3.83 -11.69 14.50
CA ILE A 299 -4.86 -12.62 14.01
C ILE A 299 -5.37 -12.20 12.62
N ILE A 300 -5.62 -10.89 12.41
CA ILE A 300 -6.01 -10.38 11.08
C ILE A 300 -4.94 -10.71 10.04
N LEU A 301 -3.66 -10.49 10.36
CA LEU A 301 -2.56 -10.83 9.46
C LEU A 301 -2.48 -12.34 9.19
N ALA A 302 -2.72 -13.18 10.19
CA ALA A 302 -2.75 -14.63 10.03
C ALA A 302 -3.91 -15.08 9.13
N VAL A 303 -5.11 -14.53 9.36
CA VAL A 303 -6.26 -14.79 8.49
C VAL A 303 -5.97 -14.36 7.07
N TRP A 304 -5.36 -13.19 6.89
CA TRP A 304 -4.97 -12.71 5.56
C TRP A 304 -3.95 -13.64 4.88
N ALA A 305 -2.88 -13.98 5.57
CA ALA A 305 -1.79 -14.78 5.01
C ALA A 305 -2.22 -16.20 4.68
N TRP A 306 -3.01 -16.84 5.55
CA TRP A 306 -3.27 -18.27 5.50
C TRP A 306 -4.61 -18.68 4.90
N ARG A 307 -5.47 -17.72 4.54
CA ARG A 307 -6.71 -18.04 3.81
C ARG A 307 -6.42 -18.73 2.47
N PRO A 308 -7.17 -19.69 2.00
CA PRO A 308 -8.40 -20.26 2.56
C PRO A 308 -8.20 -21.38 3.60
N PHE A 309 -7.04 -21.52 4.20
CA PHE A 309 -6.71 -22.53 5.22
C PHE A 309 -6.80 -23.98 4.73
N VAL A 310 -6.52 -24.20 3.46
CA VAL A 310 -6.48 -25.55 2.89
C VAL A 310 -5.12 -26.17 3.15
N PRO A 311 -5.00 -27.27 3.94
CA PRO A 311 -3.72 -27.89 4.21
C PRO A 311 -3.09 -28.46 2.94
N GLN A 312 -1.77 -28.32 2.79
CA GLN A 312 -0.99 -28.98 1.74
C GLN A 312 -0.70 -30.42 2.19
N THR A 313 -1.20 -31.39 1.42
CA THR A 313 -1.00 -32.81 1.70
C THR A 313 0.01 -33.47 0.77
N ASP A 314 0.44 -32.77 -0.28
CA ASP A 314 1.41 -33.26 -1.25
C ASP A 314 2.83 -32.81 -0.86
N LEU A 315 3.69 -33.78 -0.52
CA LEU A 315 5.07 -33.54 -0.10
C LEU A 315 5.96 -33.09 -1.27
N ASP A 316 5.67 -33.49 -2.50
CA ASP A 316 6.41 -33.04 -3.68
C ASP A 316 6.13 -31.58 -3.96
N ALA A 317 4.89 -31.12 -3.77
CA ALA A 317 4.52 -29.73 -3.85
C ALA A 317 5.18 -28.88 -2.74
N VAL A 318 5.36 -29.42 -1.54
CA VAL A 318 6.14 -28.79 -0.46
C VAL A 318 7.61 -28.62 -0.88
N GLY A 319 8.22 -29.65 -1.43
CA GLY A 319 9.61 -29.60 -1.94
C GLY A 319 9.78 -28.57 -3.05
N ALA A 320 8.81 -28.46 -3.96
CA ALA A 320 8.83 -27.49 -5.05
C ALA A 320 8.79 -26.02 -4.58
N GLN A 321 8.27 -25.76 -3.38
CA GLN A 321 8.26 -24.39 -2.80
C GLN A 321 9.63 -23.93 -2.28
N LEU A 322 10.55 -24.86 -2.01
CA LEU A 322 11.87 -24.56 -1.47
C LEU A 322 12.93 -24.41 -2.58
N THR A 323 12.53 -23.96 -3.74
CA THR A 323 13.42 -23.70 -4.88
C THR A 323 14.13 -22.34 -4.75
N ALA A 324 15.24 -22.18 -5.50
CA ALA A 324 16.01 -20.95 -5.49
C ALA A 324 15.18 -19.70 -5.84
N SER A 325 14.15 -19.84 -6.68
CA SER A 325 13.24 -18.75 -7.05
C SER A 325 12.47 -18.16 -5.86
N HIS A 326 12.22 -18.96 -4.82
CA HIS A 326 11.50 -18.50 -3.61
C HIS A 326 12.44 -18.14 -2.47
N LEU A 327 13.67 -18.67 -2.49
CA LEU A 327 14.67 -18.42 -1.46
C LEU A 327 15.51 -17.17 -1.75
N ILE A 328 15.66 -16.79 -3.01
CA ILE A 328 16.39 -15.58 -3.41
C ILE A 328 15.44 -14.41 -3.44
N PRO A 329 15.70 -13.32 -2.68
CA PRO A 329 14.84 -12.13 -2.68
C PRO A 329 14.62 -11.60 -4.10
N LEU A 330 13.38 -11.29 -4.44
CA LEU A 330 12.91 -10.75 -5.72
C LEU A 330 13.04 -11.72 -6.92
N ALA A 331 13.60 -12.91 -6.75
CA ALA A 331 13.76 -13.84 -7.88
C ALA A 331 12.42 -14.33 -8.44
N ALA A 332 11.42 -14.55 -7.60
CA ALA A 332 10.07 -14.90 -8.03
C ALA A 332 9.38 -13.76 -8.84
N LEU A 333 9.80 -12.52 -8.62
CA LEU A 333 9.32 -11.35 -9.36
C LEU A 333 10.08 -11.15 -10.68
N GLY A 334 11.30 -11.71 -10.81
CA GLY A 334 12.19 -11.50 -11.97
C GLY A 334 11.65 -12.06 -13.30
N GLY A 335 10.69 -13.00 -13.26
CA GLY A 335 10.01 -13.54 -14.44
C GLY A 335 8.72 -12.79 -14.81
N ARG A 336 8.22 -11.90 -13.95
CA ARG A 336 6.98 -11.15 -14.14
C ARG A 336 7.05 -9.81 -13.43
N VAL A 337 7.65 -8.82 -14.06
CA VAL A 337 7.53 -7.43 -13.59
C VAL A 337 6.23 -6.85 -14.18
N ASP A 338 5.11 -7.26 -13.63
CA ASP A 338 3.78 -6.79 -14.01
C ASP A 338 3.13 -6.02 -12.85
N VAL A 339 1.98 -5.40 -13.09
CA VAL A 339 1.23 -4.66 -12.04
C VAL A 339 0.80 -5.57 -10.92
N PHE A 340 0.48 -6.81 -11.22
CA PHE A 340 0.11 -7.79 -10.21
C PHE A 340 1.24 -7.95 -9.17
N SER A 341 2.47 -8.11 -9.64
CA SER A 341 3.66 -8.18 -8.77
C SER A 341 3.86 -6.90 -7.97
N ALA A 342 3.70 -5.72 -8.60
CA ALA A 342 3.83 -4.43 -7.92
C ALA A 342 2.73 -4.21 -6.87
N LEU A 343 1.50 -4.58 -7.17
CA LEU A 343 0.38 -4.51 -6.22
C LEU A 343 0.56 -5.48 -5.06
N HIS A 344 1.02 -6.71 -5.32
CA HIS A 344 1.33 -7.68 -4.29
C HIS A 344 2.42 -7.17 -3.34
N VAL A 345 3.51 -6.63 -3.89
CA VAL A 345 4.58 -5.98 -3.12
C VAL A 345 4.04 -4.85 -2.24
N ALA A 346 3.23 -3.96 -2.83
CA ALA A 346 2.63 -2.85 -2.10
C ALA A 346 1.70 -3.33 -0.98
N GLN A 347 0.89 -4.33 -1.24
CA GLN A 347 -0.03 -4.92 -0.27
C GLN A 347 0.71 -5.55 0.91
N GLN A 348 1.68 -6.42 0.64
CA GLN A 348 2.50 -7.06 1.69
C GLN A 348 3.20 -6.01 2.55
N PHE A 349 3.76 -4.98 1.95
CA PHE A 349 4.38 -3.87 2.68
C PHE A 349 3.37 -3.10 3.55
N LEU A 350 2.23 -2.69 2.98
CA LEU A 350 1.22 -1.87 3.66
C LEU A 350 0.58 -2.59 4.85
N LEU A 351 0.36 -3.90 4.78
CA LEU A 351 -0.22 -4.69 5.86
C LEU A 351 0.59 -4.66 7.15
N TYR A 352 1.91 -4.50 7.08
CA TYR A 352 2.76 -4.49 8.27
C TYR A 352 3.03 -3.09 8.83
N VAL A 353 2.73 -2.02 8.09
CA VAL A 353 2.88 -0.63 8.57
C VAL A 353 2.08 -0.35 9.86
N PRO A 354 0.80 -0.75 9.99
CA PRO A 354 0.04 -0.54 11.23
C PRO A 354 0.66 -1.22 12.44
N LEU A 355 1.16 -2.44 12.28
CA LEU A 355 1.81 -3.16 13.36
C LEU A 355 3.09 -2.45 13.85
N GLY A 356 3.93 -2.01 12.91
CA GLY A 356 5.12 -1.21 13.22
C GLY A 356 4.77 0.10 13.93
N ALA A 357 3.73 0.79 13.49
CA ALA A 357 3.24 2.02 14.10
C ALA A 357 2.79 1.82 15.55
N VAL A 358 2.00 0.77 15.82
CA VAL A 358 1.51 0.45 17.17
C VAL A 358 2.67 0.06 18.09
N LEU A 359 3.61 -0.76 17.62
CA LEU A 359 4.79 -1.16 18.39
C LEU A 359 5.72 0.01 18.74
N ALA A 360 5.73 1.08 17.95
CA ALA A 360 6.49 2.29 18.26
C ALA A 360 6.01 3.00 19.52
N VAL A 361 4.72 2.93 19.82
CA VAL A 361 4.08 3.55 20.99
C VAL A 361 3.98 2.59 22.17
N TRP A 362 3.68 1.34 21.87
CA TRP A 362 3.43 0.29 22.86
C TRP A 362 4.47 -0.83 22.74
N PRO A 363 5.74 -0.57 23.09
CA PRO A 363 6.79 -1.57 22.97
C PRO A 363 6.47 -2.76 23.88
N LEU A 364 6.53 -3.94 23.32
CA LEU A 364 6.58 -5.17 24.10
C LEU A 364 7.90 -5.13 24.88
N ARG A 365 7.83 -5.07 26.20
CA ARG A 365 9.01 -4.97 27.05
C ARG A 365 9.78 -6.30 27.04
N LEU A 366 10.68 -6.43 26.12
CA LEU A 366 11.69 -7.47 26.07
C LEU A 366 13.07 -6.81 26.27
N ALA A 367 14.04 -7.53 26.80
CA ALA A 367 15.37 -6.97 27.07
C ALA A 367 16.09 -6.57 25.78
N GLY A 368 16.62 -5.34 25.72
CA GLY A 368 17.44 -4.84 24.62
C GLY A 368 16.81 -3.73 23.76
N ARG A 369 17.66 -3.00 23.03
CA ARG A 369 17.28 -1.78 22.28
C ARG A 369 16.32 -2.07 21.09
N TRP A 370 16.40 -3.24 20.50
CA TRP A 370 15.60 -3.70 19.35
C TRP A 370 14.58 -4.79 19.73
N SER A 371 14.51 -5.15 21.00
CA SER A 371 13.73 -6.30 21.50
C SER A 371 12.23 -6.21 21.19
N HIS A 372 11.70 -5.01 21.02
CA HIS A 372 10.27 -4.80 20.73
C HIS A 372 9.88 -5.10 19.26
N LEU A 373 10.83 -5.17 18.34
CA LEU A 373 10.58 -5.54 16.93
C LEU A 373 10.65 -7.05 16.70
N TRP A 374 11.41 -7.79 17.51
CA TRP A 374 11.59 -9.24 17.34
C TRP A 374 10.29 -10.04 17.29
N PRO A 375 9.28 -9.79 18.15
CA PRO A 375 8.02 -10.54 18.06
C PRO A 375 7.27 -10.29 16.76
N ALA A 376 7.36 -9.08 16.20
CA ALA A 376 6.73 -8.77 14.93
C ALA A 376 7.48 -9.38 13.74
N LEU A 377 8.81 -9.41 13.82
CA LEU A 377 9.66 -10.10 12.84
C LEU A 377 9.43 -11.61 12.90
N ALA A 378 9.33 -12.18 14.12
CA ALA A 378 9.00 -13.57 14.32
C ALA A 378 7.61 -13.91 13.77
N LEU A 379 6.62 -13.03 14.01
CA LEU A 379 5.28 -13.19 13.42
C LEU A 379 5.35 -13.20 11.89
N ALA A 380 6.05 -12.25 11.27
CA ALA A 380 6.20 -12.20 9.82
C ALA A 380 6.86 -13.48 9.28
N ALA A 381 7.90 -13.98 9.94
CA ALA A 381 8.56 -15.22 9.58
C ALA A 381 7.64 -16.44 9.73
N VAL A 382 6.87 -16.52 10.83
CA VAL A 382 5.92 -17.62 11.07
C VAL A 382 4.81 -17.62 10.02
N LEU A 383 4.29 -16.43 9.68
CA LEU A 383 3.24 -16.31 8.66
C LEU A 383 3.76 -16.77 7.29
N GLU A 384 4.97 -16.40 6.93
CA GLU A 384 5.56 -16.79 5.66
C GLU A 384 5.92 -18.28 5.60
N VAL A 385 6.55 -18.82 6.66
CA VAL A 385 6.84 -20.26 6.77
C VAL A 385 5.55 -21.10 6.76
N GLY A 386 4.47 -20.56 7.35
CA GLY A 386 3.17 -21.21 7.35
C GLY A 386 2.58 -21.43 5.96
N HIS A 387 2.98 -20.64 4.94
CA HIS A 387 2.58 -20.85 3.55
C HIS A 387 2.99 -22.22 3.00
N ILE A 388 4.10 -22.79 3.48
CA ILE A 388 4.59 -24.12 3.08
C ILE A 388 3.56 -25.21 3.39
N ALA A 389 2.82 -25.05 4.47
CA ALA A 389 1.80 -26.00 4.93
C ALA A 389 0.42 -25.80 4.26
N LEU A 390 0.28 -24.85 3.33
CA LEU A 390 -1.00 -24.46 2.77
C LEU A 390 -1.03 -24.61 1.25
N ALA A 391 -2.05 -25.29 0.74
CA ALA A 391 -2.24 -25.44 -0.69
C ALA A 391 -2.60 -24.12 -1.35
N GLY A 392 -2.00 -23.85 -2.52
CA GLY A 392 -2.20 -22.60 -3.27
C GLY A 392 -1.53 -21.37 -2.66
N ARG A 393 -0.68 -21.55 -1.62
CA ARG A 393 0.21 -20.53 -1.09
C ARG A 393 1.67 -20.90 -1.37
N PHE A 394 2.51 -19.88 -1.52
CA PHE A 394 3.92 -20.07 -1.81
C PHE A 394 4.75 -19.32 -0.77
N PHE A 395 5.75 -20.00 -0.24
CA PHE A 395 6.79 -19.38 0.58
C PHE A 395 7.66 -18.48 -0.29
N ASP A 396 7.87 -17.22 0.12
CA ASP A 396 8.77 -16.29 -0.58
C ASP A 396 9.49 -15.39 0.43
N VAL A 397 10.81 -15.47 0.46
CA VAL A 397 11.66 -14.61 1.31
C VAL A 397 11.41 -13.13 1.04
N THR A 398 11.00 -12.75 -0.17
CA THR A 398 10.63 -11.38 -0.52
C THR A 398 9.52 -10.85 0.37
N ASN A 399 8.48 -11.64 0.63
CA ASN A 399 7.36 -11.23 1.48
C ASN A 399 7.80 -10.95 2.92
N ALA A 400 8.70 -11.76 3.46
CA ALA A 400 9.27 -11.53 4.79
C ALA A 400 10.07 -10.21 4.85
N LEU A 401 10.84 -9.91 3.81
CA LEU A 401 11.58 -8.64 3.71
C LEU A 401 10.64 -7.43 3.58
N LEU A 402 9.58 -7.54 2.80
CA LEU A 402 8.56 -6.50 2.66
C LEU A 402 7.82 -6.26 3.97
N ALA A 403 7.50 -7.32 4.70
CA ALA A 403 6.93 -7.24 6.04
C ALA A 403 7.86 -6.48 7.00
N CYS A 404 9.16 -6.81 7.01
CA CYS A 404 10.16 -6.10 7.79
C CYS A 404 10.27 -4.62 7.40
N ALA A 405 10.22 -4.31 6.12
CA ALA A 405 10.26 -2.94 5.62
C ALA A 405 9.01 -2.14 6.05
N GLY A 406 7.81 -2.73 5.94
CA GLY A 406 6.56 -2.13 6.40
C GLY A 406 6.55 -1.87 7.91
N LEU A 407 6.97 -2.84 8.72
CA LEU A 407 7.18 -2.69 10.17
C LEU A 407 8.13 -1.54 10.48
N GLY A 408 9.26 -1.49 9.80
CA GLY A 408 10.27 -0.46 9.96
C GLY A 408 9.73 0.93 9.64
N LEU A 409 9.01 1.08 8.53
CA LEU A 409 8.40 2.33 8.13
C LEU A 409 7.39 2.82 9.17
N GLY A 410 6.46 1.97 9.58
CA GLY A 410 5.46 2.32 10.59
C GLY A 410 6.08 2.78 11.90
N TRP A 411 7.11 2.05 12.36
CA TRP A 411 7.85 2.38 13.58
C TRP A 411 8.58 3.73 13.48
N VAL A 412 9.32 3.96 12.40
CA VAL A 412 10.08 5.21 12.17
C VAL A 412 9.13 6.40 12.02
N ALA A 413 8.05 6.25 11.27
CA ALA A 413 7.07 7.31 11.03
C ALA A 413 6.48 7.82 12.35
N VAL A 414 6.09 6.92 13.25
CA VAL A 414 5.52 7.28 14.55
C VAL A 414 6.56 7.91 15.45
N ARG A 415 7.76 7.34 15.53
CA ARG A 415 8.85 7.89 16.36
C ARG A 415 9.23 9.32 15.95
N ARG A 416 9.17 9.62 14.66
CA ARG A 416 9.45 10.96 14.13
C ARG A 416 8.29 11.93 14.26
N SER A 417 7.05 11.45 14.30
CA SER A 417 5.84 12.29 14.34
C SER A 417 5.62 12.97 15.71
N GLY A 418 6.18 12.42 16.80
CA GLY A 418 5.99 12.94 18.14
C GLY A 418 4.56 12.80 18.67
N PHE A 419 3.73 11.95 18.09
CA PHE A 419 2.37 11.65 18.54
C PHE A 419 2.37 11.07 19.97
N ARG A 420 1.32 11.42 20.76
CA ARG A 420 1.12 10.92 22.11
C ARG A 420 -0.26 10.29 22.26
N PRO A 421 -0.37 9.18 23.02
CA PRO A 421 -1.66 8.54 23.25
C PRO A 421 -2.56 9.45 24.12
N TYR A 422 -3.87 9.38 23.91
CA TYR A 422 -4.86 9.95 24.82
C TYR A 422 -4.62 9.42 26.23
N GLY A 423 -4.47 10.32 27.21
CA GLY A 423 -4.25 9.96 28.61
C GLY A 423 -2.78 9.82 29.02
N ALA A 424 -1.80 10.00 28.14
CA ALA A 424 -0.44 10.25 28.58
C ALA A 424 -0.41 11.56 29.39
N ALA A 425 0.06 11.51 30.63
CA ALA A 425 0.24 12.70 31.45
C ALA A 425 1.10 13.71 30.67
N LEU A 426 0.61 14.94 30.57
CA LEU A 426 1.46 16.03 30.08
C LEU A 426 2.71 16.04 30.97
N PRO A 427 3.94 16.18 30.41
CA PRO A 427 5.08 16.47 31.25
C PRO A 427 4.71 17.67 32.09
N ALA A 428 4.89 17.56 33.42
CA ALA A 428 4.61 18.65 34.32
C ALA A 428 5.26 19.92 33.73
N ILE A 429 4.43 20.93 33.46
CA ILE A 429 4.95 22.24 33.06
C ILE A 429 5.94 22.61 34.13
N PRO A 430 7.21 22.87 33.81
CA PRO A 430 8.15 23.33 34.84
C PRO A 430 7.49 24.54 35.53
N ARG A 431 7.23 24.41 36.81
CA ARG A 431 6.71 25.57 37.59
C ARG A 431 7.71 26.70 37.35
N PRO A 432 7.24 27.90 36.96
CA PRO A 432 8.14 29.03 36.82
C PRO A 432 8.91 29.15 38.14
N GLY A 433 10.22 29.08 38.04
CA GLY A 433 11.09 29.25 39.19
C GLY A 433 10.71 30.53 39.96
N PRO A 434 10.91 30.58 41.27
CA PRO A 434 10.60 31.77 42.05
C PRO A 434 11.28 32.96 41.38
N ARG A 435 10.46 33.97 41.08
CA ARG A 435 10.98 35.26 40.51
C ARG A 435 12.07 35.75 41.44
N PRO A 436 13.26 36.10 40.91
CA PRO A 436 14.31 36.70 41.77
C PRO A 436 13.71 37.91 42.48
N ARG A 437 13.74 37.88 43.82
CA ARG A 437 13.35 39.03 44.62
C ARG A 437 14.21 40.21 44.19
N ALA A 438 13.56 41.29 43.77
CA ALA A 438 14.24 42.54 43.57
C ALA A 438 14.98 42.88 44.89
N ARG A 439 16.28 43.01 44.81
CA ARG A 439 17.07 43.51 45.94
C ARG A 439 16.70 44.99 46.14
N PRO A 440 16.55 45.45 47.39
CA PRO A 440 16.28 46.83 47.72
C PRO A 440 17.39 47.76 47.28
#